data_e0012152835449cb7cfe886d69b1a607
#
_entry.id   e0012152835449cb7cfe886d69b1a607
#
_cell.length_a   1.000
_cell.length_b   1.000
_cell.length_c   1.000
_cell.angle_alpha   90.00
_cell.angle_beta   90.00
_cell.angle_gamma   90.00
#
_symmetry.space_group_name_H-M   'P 1'
#
loop_
_entity.id
_entity.type
_entity.pdbx_description
1 polymer ?
#
loop_
_entity_poly.entity_id
_entity_poly.type
_entity_poly.pdbx_seq_one_letter_code
_entity_poly.pdbx_strand_id
1 'polypeptide(L)' 'MGIVKISDELHEELRATCQVMSRSINSQAEFWIKMGRLAELNPDKTFTQLIQAQLAKKAKQHPSQESSHE' A
#
# COMPACT_ATOMS: atom_id res chain seq x y z
N MET A 1 -10.93 15.38 1.02
CA MET A 1 -10.80 14.12 0.31
C MET A 1 -10.61 14.35 -1.17
N GLY A 2 -9.63 13.73 -1.74
CA GLY A 2 -9.37 13.88 -3.15
C GLY A 2 -10.01 12.78 -3.98
N ILE A 3 -10.13 13.04 -5.26
CA ILE A 3 -10.63 12.07 -6.21
C ILE A 3 -9.59 11.86 -7.27
N VAL A 4 -9.29 10.58 -7.54
CA VAL A 4 -8.34 10.22 -8.57
C VAL A 4 -9.04 9.36 -9.59
N LYS A 5 -8.96 9.76 -10.85
CA LYS A 5 -9.58 9.01 -11.93
C LYS A 5 -8.56 8.06 -12.55
N ILE A 6 -9.00 6.85 -12.81
CA ILE A 6 -8.15 5.85 -13.43
C ILE A 6 -8.87 5.27 -14.63
N SER A 7 -8.12 4.60 -15.49
CA SER A 7 -8.70 4.00 -16.68
C SER A 7 -9.56 2.81 -16.32
N ASP A 8 -10.46 2.47 -17.23
CA ASP A 8 -11.31 1.29 -17.03
C ASP A 8 -10.49 0.04 -16.93
N GLU A 9 -9.45 -0.04 -17.71
CA GLU A 9 -8.54 -1.18 -17.69
C GLU A 9 -7.94 -1.38 -16.30
N LEU A 10 -7.41 -0.31 -15.74
CA LEU A 10 -6.77 -0.38 -14.43
C LEU A 10 -7.81 -0.68 -13.35
N HIS A 11 -9.00 -0.13 -13.50
CA HIS A 11 -10.05 -0.40 -12.55
C HIS A 11 -10.42 -1.88 -12.51
N GLU A 12 -10.45 -2.52 -13.69
CA GLU A 12 -10.75 -3.95 -13.74
C GLU A 12 -9.65 -4.77 -13.08
N GLU A 13 -8.42 -4.37 -13.29
CA GLU A 13 -7.31 -5.06 -12.63
C GLU A 13 -7.37 -4.92 -11.13
N LEU A 14 -7.73 -3.73 -10.67
CA LEU A 14 -7.92 -3.50 -9.25
C LEU A 14 -8.99 -4.41 -8.69
N ARG A 15 -10.10 -4.52 -9.38
CA ARG A 15 -11.20 -5.33 -8.91
C ARG A 15 -10.82 -6.78 -8.81
N ALA A 16 -10.14 -7.30 -9.82
CA ALA A 16 -9.69 -8.69 -9.80
C ALA A 16 -8.71 -8.94 -8.66
N THR A 17 -7.78 -8.02 -8.46
CA THR A 17 -6.81 -8.15 -7.39
C THR A 17 -7.49 -8.13 -6.03
N CYS A 18 -8.46 -7.26 -5.85
CA CYS A 18 -9.16 -7.15 -4.58
C CYS A 18 -9.90 -8.43 -4.23
N GLN A 19 -10.47 -9.08 -5.21
CA GLN A 19 -11.17 -10.33 -4.97
C GLN A 19 -10.21 -11.40 -4.47
N VAL A 20 -9.05 -11.48 -5.10
CA VAL A 20 -8.05 -12.47 -4.71
C VAL A 20 -7.50 -12.17 -3.33
N MET A 21 -7.23 -10.91 -3.06
CA MET A 21 -6.57 -10.52 -1.81
C MET A 21 -7.54 -10.21 -0.69
N SER A 22 -8.84 -10.29 -0.94
CA SER A 22 -9.87 -9.98 0.06
C SER A 22 -9.71 -8.58 0.63
N ARG A 23 -9.50 -7.61 -0.27
CA ARG A 23 -9.33 -6.22 0.12
C ARG A 23 -10.38 -5.37 -0.57
N SER A 24 -10.61 -4.18 -0.02
CA SER A 24 -11.47 -3.22 -0.69
C SER A 24 -10.72 -2.57 -1.85
N ILE A 25 -11.48 -2.11 -2.84
CA ILE A 25 -10.87 -1.47 -3.99
C ILE A 25 -10.10 -0.21 -3.57
N ASN A 26 -10.66 0.56 -2.66
CA ASN A 26 -9.99 1.78 -2.21
C ASN A 26 -8.69 1.47 -1.50
N SER A 27 -8.69 0.47 -0.65
CA SER A 27 -7.47 0.10 0.06
C SER A 27 -6.39 -0.38 -0.89
N GLN A 28 -6.77 -1.19 -1.87
CA GLN A 28 -5.81 -1.70 -2.83
C GLN A 28 -5.26 -0.58 -3.71
N ALA A 29 -6.12 0.33 -4.14
CA ALA A 29 -5.68 1.44 -4.95
C ALA A 29 -4.72 2.33 -4.18
N GLU A 30 -5.03 2.60 -2.93
CA GLU A 30 -4.17 3.42 -2.11
C GLU A 30 -2.81 2.76 -1.90
N PHE A 31 -2.81 1.47 -1.70
CA PHE A 31 -1.57 0.73 -1.54
C PHE A 31 -0.71 0.82 -2.79
N TRP A 32 -1.31 0.61 -3.96
CA TRP A 32 -0.57 0.68 -5.21
C TRP A 32 -0.02 2.07 -5.46
N ILE A 33 -0.80 3.11 -5.15
CA ILE A 33 -0.34 4.48 -5.33
C ILE A 33 0.84 4.76 -4.41
N LYS A 34 0.76 4.33 -3.17
CA LYS A 34 1.85 4.50 -2.23
C LYS A 34 3.12 3.80 -2.70
N MET A 35 2.96 2.56 -3.14
CA MET A 35 4.12 1.80 -3.58
C MET A 35 4.73 2.38 -4.84
N GLY A 36 3.87 2.89 -5.75
CA GLY A 36 4.38 3.54 -6.94
C GLY A 36 5.19 4.77 -6.61
N ARG A 37 4.70 5.57 -5.67
CA ARG A 37 5.43 6.75 -5.24
C ARG A 37 6.76 6.38 -4.60
N LEU A 38 6.74 5.38 -3.74
CA LEU A 38 7.95 4.96 -3.08
C LEU A 38 8.97 4.41 -4.08
N ALA A 39 8.49 3.69 -5.08
CA ALA A 39 9.38 3.16 -6.09
C ALA A 39 10.05 4.28 -6.88
N GLU A 40 9.29 5.32 -7.20
CA GLU A 40 9.84 6.46 -7.92
C GLU A 40 10.89 7.19 -7.10
N LEU A 41 10.63 7.33 -5.83
CA LEU A 41 11.55 8.04 -4.95
C LEU A 41 12.77 7.21 -4.59
N ASN A 42 12.69 5.91 -4.75
CA ASN A 42 13.78 5.00 -4.41
C ASN A 42 14.04 4.02 -5.54
N PRO A 43 14.51 4.50 -6.69
CA PRO A 43 14.64 3.64 -7.87
C PRO A 43 15.63 2.49 -7.70
N ASP A 44 16.46 2.56 -6.70
CA ASP A 44 17.45 1.51 -6.46
C ASP A 44 16.96 0.42 -5.51
N LYS A 45 15.71 0.49 -5.08
CA LYS A 45 15.18 -0.48 -4.12
C LYS A 45 14.14 -1.38 -4.77
N THR A 46 14.07 -2.60 -4.28
CA THR A 46 13.08 -3.56 -4.75
C THR A 46 11.78 -3.36 -3.99
N PHE A 47 10.73 -3.98 -4.51
CA PHE A 47 9.43 -3.94 -3.85
C PHE A 47 9.54 -4.49 -2.42
N THR A 48 10.24 -5.60 -2.26
CA THR A 48 10.41 -6.19 -0.93
C THR A 48 11.12 -5.25 0.03
N GLN A 49 12.15 -4.57 -0.46
CA GLN A 49 12.87 -3.62 0.39
C GLN A 49 11.96 -2.47 0.82
N LEU A 50 11.11 -2.01 -0.08
CA LEU A 50 10.20 -0.92 0.25
C LEU A 50 9.18 -1.37 1.28
N ILE A 51 8.66 -2.57 1.15
CA ILE A 51 7.71 -3.09 2.12
C ILE A 51 8.35 -3.21 3.49
N GLN A 52 9.57 -3.72 3.55
CA GLN A 52 10.25 -3.87 4.82
C GLN A 52 10.51 -2.52 5.49
N ALA A 53 10.84 -1.51 4.69
CA ALA A 53 11.06 -0.18 5.22
C ALA A 53 9.77 0.39 5.82
N GLN A 54 8.64 0.13 5.18
CA GLN A 54 7.37 0.60 5.70
C GLN A 54 6.99 -0.10 6.99
N LEU A 55 7.24 -1.37 7.08
CA LEU A 55 6.96 -2.12 8.29
C LEU A 55 7.81 -1.62 9.46
N ALA A 56 9.08 -1.38 9.21
CA ALA A 56 9.97 -0.87 10.24
C ALA A 56 9.52 0.51 10.72
N LYS A 57 9.12 1.35 9.78
CA LYS A 57 8.67 2.68 10.12
C LYS A 57 7.41 2.62 10.97
N LYS A 58 6.49 1.74 10.63
CA LYS A 58 5.26 1.63 11.38
C LYS A 58 5.49 1.11 12.78
N ALA A 59 6.35 0.13 12.92
CA ALA A 59 6.68 -0.41 14.22
C ALA A 59 7.30 0.67 15.11
N LYS A 60 8.10 1.53 14.50
CA LYS A 60 8.72 2.61 15.25
C LYS A 60 7.70 3.64 15.70
N GLN A 61 6.70 3.88 14.87
CA GLN A 61 5.72 4.90 15.17
C GLN A 61 4.73 4.49 16.24
N HIS A 62 4.54 3.21 16.46
CA HIS A 62 3.53 2.74 17.39
C HIS A 62 4.06 1.72 18.38
N PRO A 63 5.13 2.02 19.05
CA PRO A 63 5.68 1.03 19.98
C PRO A 63 4.76 0.73 21.16
N SER A 64 4.06 1.73 21.63
CA SER A 64 3.20 1.52 22.80
C SER A 64 1.91 0.83 22.44
N GLN A 65 1.48 0.94 21.22
CA GLN A 65 0.25 0.30 20.82
C GLN A 65 0.34 -1.19 20.84
N GLU A 66 1.49 -1.70 20.56
CA GLU A 66 1.66 -3.12 20.51
C GLU A 66 1.46 -3.75 21.86
N SER A 67 1.85 -3.07 22.87
CA SER A 67 1.70 -3.64 24.19
C SER A 67 0.26 -3.62 24.64
N SER A 68 -0.50 -2.72 24.10
CA SER A 68 -1.87 -2.63 24.56
C SER A 68 -2.73 -3.71 23.99
N HIS A 69 -2.34 -4.36 23.16
CA HIS A 69 -3.14 -5.22 22.66
C HIS A 69 -3.15 -6.29 23.12
N GLU A 70 -2.90 -6.06 23.60
CA GLU A 70 -2.89 -6.89 24.12
C GLU A 70 -3.53 -7.15 24.35
#